data_4b7b7aca2f30fdb25bfb4ea527de2e54
#
_entry.id   4b7b7aca2f30fdb25bfb4ea527de2e54
#
_cell.length_a   1.000
_cell.length_b   1.000
_cell.length_c   1.000
_cell.angle_alpha   90.00
_cell.angle_beta   90.00
_cell.angle_gamma   90.00
#
_symmetry.space_group_name_H-M   'P 1'
#
loop_
_entity.id
_entity.type
_entity.pdbx_description
1 polymer ?
#
loop_
_entity_poly.entity_id
_entity_poly.type
_entity_poly.pdbx_seq_one_letter_code
_entity_poly.pdbx_strand_id
1 'polypeptide(L)'
;MSEGGWFRRLVNRSRPAALGLRRRILLIFTLGSLLLSVFLASTTYGLTRSNVVNERIDTAIITSQRNAQGVERDLRSLPADAEAARASLTRIGVQDYLIRYDERWVGGGATFQDADVPPPLVTRVIDEGTSASQVVRLGDELSVVVGWDIPGIGAYFEAFSLDEADSTLSSVRLSLILAAVITTGLGILLGMFSARRVVRPVGTAAQAASAI
;
A
#
# COMPACT_ATOMS: atom_id res chain seq x y z
N MET A 1 -3.39 28.13 -65.64
CA MET A 1 -2.66 27.07 -64.89
C MET A 1 -2.24 27.73 -63.61
N SER A 2 -3.04 27.55 -62.54
CA SER A 2 -2.80 28.17 -61.23
C SER A 2 -2.88 27.09 -60.12
N GLU A 3 -1.72 26.59 -59.75
CA GLU A 3 -1.59 25.76 -58.59
C GLU A 3 -0.91 26.58 -57.49
N GLY A 4 -1.59 26.91 -56.42
CA GLY A 4 -0.97 27.66 -55.31
C GLY A 4 -1.89 28.09 -54.18
N GLY A 5 -3.15 27.67 -54.17
CA GLY A 5 -4.15 28.22 -53.22
C GLY A 5 -4.44 27.36 -51.96
N TRP A 6 -4.05 26.15 -51.88
CA TRP A 6 -4.45 25.24 -50.79
C TRP A 6 -3.47 25.19 -49.60
N PHE A 7 -2.20 25.48 -49.82
CA PHE A 7 -1.17 25.49 -48.74
C PHE A 7 -1.30 26.67 -47.75
N ARG A 8 -2.02 27.76 -48.13
CA ARG A 8 -2.21 28.89 -47.20
C ARG A 8 -3.30 28.70 -46.14
N ARG A 9 -4.12 27.65 -46.22
CA ARG A 9 -5.19 27.40 -45.26
C ARG A 9 -4.82 26.50 -44.11
N LEU A 10 -3.68 25.84 -44.14
CA LEU A 10 -3.22 24.93 -43.08
C LEU A 10 -2.32 25.60 -42.02
N VAL A 11 -1.97 26.87 -42.16
CA VAL A 11 -1.15 27.62 -41.19
C VAL A 11 -1.98 28.59 -40.34
N ASN A 12 -3.30 28.52 -40.41
CA ASN A 12 -4.11 29.19 -39.41
C ASN A 12 -4.19 28.31 -38.14
N ARG A 13 -2.99 28.00 -37.56
CA ARG A 13 -2.89 27.54 -36.19
C ARG A 13 -3.58 28.60 -35.35
N SER A 14 -4.77 28.26 -34.85
CA SER A 14 -5.46 28.95 -33.79
C SER A 14 -4.44 29.38 -32.74
N ARG A 15 -4.06 30.67 -32.78
CA ARG A 15 -3.34 31.29 -31.66
C ARG A 15 -4.18 30.97 -30.44
N PRO A 16 -3.63 30.25 -29.41
CA PRO A 16 -4.38 30.03 -28.18
C PRO A 16 -4.78 31.43 -27.71
N ALA A 17 -6.09 31.69 -27.66
CA ALA A 17 -6.63 32.95 -27.19
C ALA A 17 -5.88 33.30 -25.93
N ALA A 18 -5.18 34.46 -25.92
CA ALA A 18 -4.33 34.87 -24.81
C ALA A 18 -5.20 34.87 -23.57
N LEU A 19 -5.06 33.80 -22.75
CA LEU A 19 -5.79 33.65 -21.52
C LEU A 19 -5.49 34.88 -20.68
N GLY A 20 -6.52 35.71 -20.40
CA GLY A 20 -6.32 36.92 -19.63
C GLY A 20 -5.51 36.64 -18.37
N LEU A 21 -4.64 37.57 -17.97
CA LEU A 21 -3.71 37.42 -16.84
C LEU A 21 -4.35 36.74 -15.62
N ARG A 22 -5.60 37.09 -15.32
CA ARG A 22 -6.40 36.49 -14.23
C ARG A 22 -6.59 34.98 -14.39
N ARG A 23 -6.90 34.49 -15.59
CA ARG A 23 -7.10 33.06 -15.85
C ARG A 23 -5.82 32.31 -15.83
N ARG A 24 -4.71 32.91 -16.25
CA ARG A 24 -3.36 32.31 -16.16
C ARG A 24 -2.91 32.15 -14.70
N ILE A 25 -3.14 33.16 -13.86
CA ILE A 25 -2.84 33.09 -12.44
C ILE A 25 -3.66 31.98 -11.76
N LEU A 26 -4.98 31.95 -12.03
CA LEU A 26 -5.84 30.89 -11.48
C LEU A 26 -5.38 29.48 -11.89
N LEU A 27 -5.04 29.28 -13.16
CA LEU A 27 -4.56 27.99 -13.66
C LEU A 27 -3.25 27.58 -12.98
N ILE A 28 -2.30 28.50 -12.80
CA ILE A 28 -1.01 28.20 -12.13
C ILE A 28 -1.26 27.80 -10.68
N PHE A 29 -2.08 28.54 -9.94
CA PHE A 29 -2.38 28.21 -8.54
C PHE A 29 -3.15 26.89 -8.41
N THR A 30 -4.16 26.66 -9.25
CA THR A 30 -4.92 25.40 -9.22
C THR A 30 -4.06 24.21 -9.59
N LEU A 31 -3.29 24.30 -10.66
CA LEU A 31 -2.42 23.21 -11.10
C LEU A 31 -1.31 22.96 -10.09
N GLY A 32 -0.70 24.02 -9.56
CA GLY A 32 0.35 23.92 -8.54
C GLY A 32 -0.15 23.27 -7.24
N SER A 33 -1.33 23.70 -6.74
CA SER A 33 -1.91 23.09 -5.54
C SER A 33 -2.33 21.64 -5.77
N LEU A 34 -2.86 21.31 -6.94
CA LEU A 34 -3.23 19.95 -7.31
C LEU A 34 -2.00 19.04 -7.38
N LEU A 35 -0.96 19.46 -8.08
CA LEU A 35 0.28 18.69 -8.18
C LEU A 35 0.91 18.44 -6.80
N LEU A 36 0.99 19.49 -5.98
CA LEU A 36 1.54 19.37 -4.62
C LEU A 36 0.70 18.43 -3.76
N SER A 37 -0.64 18.52 -3.83
CA SER A 37 -1.54 17.64 -3.09
C SER A 37 -1.40 16.18 -3.52
N VAL A 38 -1.34 15.91 -4.83
CA VAL A 38 -1.17 14.56 -5.37
C VAL A 38 0.20 14.00 -4.98
N PHE A 39 1.25 14.80 -5.09
CA PHE A 39 2.59 14.39 -4.69
C PHE A 39 2.64 14.02 -3.20
N LEU A 40 2.13 14.89 -2.33
CA LEU A 40 2.11 14.64 -0.89
C LEU A 40 1.28 13.42 -0.54
N ALA A 41 0.07 13.29 -1.11
CA ALA A 41 -0.80 12.14 -0.88
C ALA A 41 -0.16 10.83 -1.33
N SER A 42 0.48 10.80 -2.51
CA SER A 42 1.16 9.61 -3.03
C SER A 42 2.35 9.20 -2.16
N THR A 43 3.16 10.17 -1.73
CA THR A 43 4.32 9.91 -0.87
C THR A 43 3.87 9.40 0.49
N THR A 44 2.91 10.07 1.13
CA THR A 44 2.37 9.67 2.44
C THR A 44 1.75 8.27 2.37
N TYR A 45 0.93 7.99 1.35
CA TYR A 45 0.31 6.68 1.18
C TYR A 45 1.36 5.58 0.99
N GLY A 46 2.37 5.81 0.15
CA GLY A 46 3.45 4.84 -0.10
C GLY A 46 4.24 4.52 1.18
N LEU A 47 4.63 5.54 1.95
CA LEU A 47 5.32 5.36 3.22
C LEU A 47 4.46 4.65 4.26
N THR A 48 3.20 5.07 4.42
CA THR A 48 2.28 4.43 5.38
C THR A 48 2.05 2.97 5.04
N ARG A 49 1.82 2.65 3.75
CA ARG A 49 1.62 1.27 3.30
C ARG A 49 2.84 0.41 3.60
N SER A 50 4.04 0.88 3.28
CA SER A 50 5.27 0.15 3.56
C SER A 50 5.44 -0.11 5.06
N ASN A 51 5.23 0.90 5.89
CA ASN A 51 5.39 0.77 7.34
C ASN A 51 4.36 -0.20 7.94
N VAL A 52 3.08 -0.09 7.56
CA VAL A 52 2.02 -0.97 8.08
C VAL A 52 2.25 -2.43 7.68
N VAL A 53 2.63 -2.69 6.43
CA VAL A 53 2.90 -4.07 5.97
C VAL A 53 4.13 -4.64 6.67
N ASN A 54 5.22 -3.88 6.78
CA ASN A 54 6.43 -4.34 7.45
C ASN A 54 6.18 -4.62 8.95
N GLU A 55 5.46 -3.73 9.65
CA GLU A 55 5.10 -3.93 11.05
C GLU A 55 4.25 -5.18 11.27
N ARG A 56 3.33 -5.48 10.33
CA ARG A 56 2.53 -6.72 10.39
C ARG A 56 3.39 -7.96 10.17
N ILE A 57 4.33 -7.91 9.22
CA ILE A 57 5.27 -9.02 8.98
C ILE A 57 6.15 -9.25 10.22
N ASP A 58 6.71 -8.21 10.81
CA ASP A 58 7.53 -8.30 12.01
C ASP A 58 6.74 -8.87 13.19
N THR A 59 5.50 -8.42 13.38
CA THR A 59 4.59 -8.94 14.41
C THR A 59 4.26 -10.41 14.17
N ALA A 60 4.01 -10.81 12.92
CA ALA A 60 3.75 -12.19 12.54
C ALA A 60 4.96 -13.08 12.86
N ILE A 61 6.17 -12.64 12.52
CA ILE A 61 7.41 -13.39 12.83
C ILE A 61 7.58 -13.58 14.34
N ILE A 62 7.44 -12.52 15.14
CA ILE A 62 7.58 -12.58 16.60
C ILE A 62 6.51 -13.49 17.21
N THR A 63 5.27 -13.39 16.75
CA THR A 63 4.17 -14.22 17.25
C THR A 63 4.37 -15.68 16.89
N SER A 64 4.68 -15.96 15.62
CA SER A 64 4.97 -17.31 15.13
C SER A 64 6.16 -17.94 15.85
N GLN A 65 7.23 -17.17 16.14
CA GLN A 65 8.37 -17.67 16.92
C GLN A 65 7.96 -18.13 18.29
N ARG A 66 7.12 -17.37 18.97
CA ARG A 66 6.61 -17.75 20.30
C ARG A 66 5.76 -19.01 20.25
N ASN A 67 4.92 -19.13 19.22
CA ASN A 67 4.09 -20.30 19.01
C ASN A 67 4.94 -21.53 18.67
N ALA A 68 5.95 -21.39 17.81
CA ALA A 68 6.91 -22.45 17.46
C ALA A 68 7.66 -22.98 18.70
N GLN A 69 8.09 -22.09 19.60
CA GLN A 69 8.72 -22.49 20.88
C GLN A 69 7.74 -23.27 21.79
N GLY A 70 6.44 -22.96 21.71
CA GLY A 70 5.40 -23.73 22.38
C GLY A 70 5.31 -25.13 21.81
N VAL A 71 5.20 -25.25 20.50
CA VAL A 71 5.14 -26.52 19.75
C VAL A 71 6.41 -27.34 19.99
N GLU A 72 7.60 -26.74 19.93
CA GLU A 72 8.86 -27.44 20.24
C GLU A 72 8.85 -28.05 21.63
N ARG A 73 8.35 -27.31 22.60
CA ARG A 73 8.27 -27.77 23.98
C ARG A 73 7.34 -28.99 24.15
N ASP A 74 6.17 -28.92 23.46
CA ASP A 74 5.19 -30.00 23.51
C ASP A 74 5.71 -31.25 22.77
N LEU A 75 6.39 -31.08 21.64
CA LEU A 75 6.98 -32.18 20.87
C LEU A 75 8.24 -32.79 21.55
N ARG A 76 8.97 -32.04 22.40
CA ARG A 76 10.08 -32.55 23.19
C ARG A 76 9.63 -33.23 24.48
N SER A 77 8.36 -33.11 24.87
CA SER A 77 7.82 -33.80 26.02
C SER A 77 7.74 -35.33 25.77
N LEU A 78 7.82 -36.13 26.81
CA LEU A 78 7.69 -37.57 26.68
C LEU A 78 6.38 -38.05 27.32
N PRO A 79 5.51 -38.72 26.54
CA PRO A 79 5.63 -39.03 25.11
C PRO A 79 5.42 -37.79 24.22
N ALA A 80 6.16 -37.70 23.12
CA ALA A 80 5.97 -36.66 22.13
C ALA A 80 4.57 -36.78 21.47
N ASP A 81 3.80 -35.71 21.49
CA ASP A 81 2.43 -35.76 21.04
C ASP A 81 2.10 -34.52 20.18
N ALA A 82 1.98 -34.75 18.89
CA ALA A 82 1.60 -33.68 17.93
C ALA A 82 0.16 -33.20 18.17
N GLU A 83 -0.73 -34.05 18.69
CA GLU A 83 -2.10 -33.67 19.04
C GLU A 83 -2.12 -32.77 20.29
N ALA A 84 -1.22 -32.96 21.24
CA ALA A 84 -1.06 -32.05 22.37
C ALA A 84 -0.60 -30.65 21.90
N ALA A 85 0.38 -30.59 21.00
CA ALA A 85 0.81 -29.34 20.38
C ALA A 85 -0.34 -28.64 19.62
N ARG A 86 -1.11 -29.39 18.86
CA ARG A 86 -2.32 -28.91 18.19
C ARG A 86 -3.35 -28.34 19.18
N ALA A 87 -3.63 -29.07 20.25
CA ALA A 87 -4.58 -28.62 21.28
C ALA A 87 -4.11 -27.36 21.99
N SER A 88 -2.80 -27.20 22.21
CA SER A 88 -2.19 -26.00 22.76
C SER A 88 -2.39 -24.79 21.85
N LEU A 89 -2.12 -24.92 20.56
CA LEU A 89 -2.31 -23.85 19.56
C LEU A 89 -3.78 -23.45 19.43
N THR A 90 -4.68 -24.44 19.36
CA THR A 90 -6.12 -24.19 19.30
C THR A 90 -6.61 -23.43 20.54
N ARG A 91 -6.09 -23.76 21.73
CA ARG A 91 -6.45 -23.09 23.00
C ARG A 91 -6.06 -21.61 23.02
N ILE A 92 -4.96 -21.25 22.40
CA ILE A 92 -4.50 -19.86 22.29
C ILE A 92 -5.06 -19.13 21.06
N GLY A 93 -5.94 -19.80 20.28
CA GLY A 93 -6.68 -19.21 19.17
C GLY A 93 -5.92 -19.15 17.84
N VAL A 94 -4.82 -19.92 17.70
CA VAL A 94 -4.12 -20.05 16.42
C VAL A 94 -4.96 -20.93 15.50
N GLN A 95 -5.29 -20.45 14.31
CA GLN A 95 -6.20 -21.14 13.36
C GLN A 95 -5.42 -21.72 12.17
N ASP A 96 -4.58 -20.91 11.55
CA ASP A 96 -3.92 -21.27 10.29
C ASP A 96 -2.47 -21.66 10.53
N TYR A 97 -2.27 -22.91 10.92
CA TYR A 97 -0.95 -23.47 11.20
C TYR A 97 -0.80 -24.90 10.68
N LEU A 98 0.44 -25.29 10.46
CA LEU A 98 0.85 -26.64 10.09
C LEU A 98 2.08 -27.04 10.90
N ILE A 99 2.04 -28.24 11.46
CA ILE A 99 3.16 -28.88 12.14
C ILE A 99 3.61 -30.04 11.26
N ARG A 100 4.87 -30.07 10.89
CA ARG A 100 5.48 -31.26 10.28
C ARG A 100 6.22 -32.05 11.36
N TYR A 101 5.71 -33.23 11.67
CA TYR A 101 6.27 -34.14 12.66
C TYR A 101 6.24 -35.56 12.12
N ASP A 102 7.36 -36.29 12.23
CA ASP A 102 7.50 -37.67 11.72
C ASP A 102 7.04 -37.83 10.27
N GLU A 103 7.47 -36.90 9.41
CA GLU A 103 7.09 -36.78 7.98
C GLU A 103 5.60 -36.57 7.71
N ARG A 104 4.79 -36.36 8.74
CA ARG A 104 3.35 -36.09 8.63
C ARG A 104 3.05 -34.63 8.86
N TRP A 105 2.05 -34.17 8.14
CA TRP A 105 1.49 -32.84 8.35
C TRP A 105 0.30 -32.93 9.31
N VAL A 106 0.35 -32.14 10.36
CA VAL A 106 -0.72 -31.99 11.35
C VAL A 106 -1.12 -30.51 11.32
N GLY A 107 -2.34 -30.21 10.94
CA GLY A 107 -2.84 -28.86 10.78
C GLY A 107 -4.07 -28.56 11.62
N GLY A 108 -4.29 -27.28 11.88
CA GLY A 108 -5.45 -26.76 12.63
C GLY A 108 -6.46 -25.98 11.80
N GLY A 109 -6.10 -25.42 10.65
CA GLY A 109 -6.95 -24.53 9.86
C GLY A 109 -7.69 -25.22 8.72
N ALA A 110 -8.82 -24.63 8.30
CA ALA A 110 -9.51 -25.03 7.09
C ALA A 110 -8.98 -24.30 5.84
N THR A 111 -8.30 -23.18 6.06
CA THR A 111 -7.85 -22.24 5.02
C THR A 111 -6.38 -22.37 4.66
N PHE A 112 -5.59 -23.10 5.48
CA PHE A 112 -4.16 -23.27 5.26
C PHE A 112 -3.80 -24.76 5.31
N GLN A 113 -3.38 -25.30 4.17
CA GLN A 113 -3.04 -26.71 3.98
C GLN A 113 -1.57 -26.86 3.55
N ASP A 114 -1.07 -28.09 3.58
CA ASP A 114 0.31 -28.41 3.17
C ASP A 114 0.64 -27.99 1.73
N ALA A 115 -0.34 -28.07 0.83
CA ALA A 115 -0.22 -27.62 -0.56
C ALA A 115 -0.07 -26.10 -0.71
N ASP A 116 -0.47 -25.33 0.31
CA ASP A 116 -0.42 -23.86 0.32
C ASP A 116 0.96 -23.33 0.79
N VAL A 117 1.77 -24.20 1.39
CA VAL A 117 3.13 -23.81 1.83
C VAL A 117 4.02 -23.70 0.59
N PRO A 118 4.64 -22.53 0.32
CA PRO A 118 5.49 -22.36 -0.84
C PRO A 118 6.65 -23.35 -0.85
N PRO A 119 6.91 -24.06 -1.97
CA PRO A 119 8.04 -25.01 -2.04
C PRO A 119 9.40 -24.43 -1.65
N PRO A 120 9.76 -23.18 -2.02
CA PRO A 120 11.01 -22.57 -1.58
C PRO A 120 11.09 -22.37 -0.05
N LEU A 121 9.94 -22.13 0.61
CA LEU A 121 9.88 -22.00 2.06
C LEU A 121 10.05 -23.36 2.73
N VAL A 122 9.42 -24.40 2.18
CA VAL A 122 9.59 -25.78 2.67
C VAL A 122 11.05 -26.20 2.61
N THR A 123 11.72 -25.99 1.46
CA THR A 123 13.15 -26.31 1.31
C THR A 123 14.02 -25.57 2.34
N ARG A 124 13.81 -24.27 2.52
CA ARG A 124 14.60 -23.50 3.50
C ARG A 124 14.40 -23.98 4.92
N VAL A 125 13.16 -24.26 5.29
CA VAL A 125 12.85 -24.61 6.68
C VAL A 125 13.20 -26.06 6.97
N ILE A 126 12.87 -26.98 6.08
CA ILE A 126 13.01 -28.43 6.35
C ILE A 126 14.38 -28.95 5.92
N ASP A 127 14.85 -28.57 4.71
CA ASP A 127 16.08 -29.15 4.16
C ASP A 127 17.32 -28.36 4.61
N GLU A 128 17.22 -27.02 4.70
CA GLU A 128 18.34 -26.17 5.13
C GLU A 128 18.34 -25.86 6.63
N GLY A 129 17.28 -26.22 7.38
CA GLY A 129 17.16 -25.96 8.83
C GLY A 129 17.14 -24.47 9.17
N THR A 130 16.66 -23.62 8.24
CA THR A 130 16.68 -22.16 8.40
C THR A 130 15.27 -21.60 8.45
N SER A 131 14.92 -20.96 9.56
CA SER A 131 13.63 -20.29 9.69
C SER A 131 13.51 -19.16 8.68
N ALA A 132 12.37 -19.08 8.01
CA ALA A 132 12.13 -18.10 6.94
C ALA A 132 10.66 -17.68 6.88
N SER A 133 10.39 -16.58 6.19
CA SER A 133 9.05 -16.11 5.90
C SER A 133 8.90 -15.76 4.42
N GLN A 134 7.68 -15.92 3.90
CA GLN A 134 7.35 -15.58 2.52
C GLN A 134 5.94 -15.03 2.44
N VAL A 135 5.79 -13.93 1.70
CA VAL A 135 4.46 -13.38 1.38
C VAL A 135 3.90 -14.15 0.19
N VAL A 136 2.69 -14.66 0.35
CA VAL A 136 1.98 -15.49 -0.62
C VAL A 136 0.52 -15.06 -0.72
N ARG A 137 -0.17 -15.53 -1.75
CA ARG A 137 -1.61 -15.37 -1.86
C ARG A 137 -2.29 -16.70 -1.52
N LEU A 138 -3.06 -16.71 -0.44
CA LEU A 138 -3.87 -17.85 -0.03
C LEU A 138 -5.33 -17.58 -0.46
N GLY A 139 -5.79 -18.25 -1.51
CA GLY A 139 -7.04 -17.88 -2.16
C GLY A 139 -7.00 -16.45 -2.69
N ASP A 140 -7.93 -15.60 -2.23
CA ASP A 140 -8.00 -14.19 -2.62
C ASP A 140 -7.23 -13.26 -1.66
N GLU A 141 -6.76 -13.76 -0.52
CA GLU A 141 -6.12 -12.99 0.53
C GLU A 141 -4.59 -12.99 0.41
N LEU A 142 -3.99 -11.82 0.65
CA LEU A 142 -2.55 -11.69 0.79
C LEU A 142 -2.16 -12.10 2.20
N SER A 143 -1.26 -13.08 2.32
CA SER A 143 -0.84 -13.62 3.62
C SER A 143 0.67 -13.72 3.70
N VAL A 144 1.21 -13.67 4.91
CA VAL A 144 2.60 -14.04 5.18
C VAL A 144 2.62 -15.41 5.84
N VAL A 145 3.36 -16.35 5.24
CA VAL A 145 3.64 -17.66 5.81
C VAL A 145 5.03 -17.62 6.45
N VAL A 146 5.09 -17.95 7.73
CA VAL A 146 6.32 -18.01 8.50
C VAL A 146 6.60 -19.47 8.84
N GLY A 147 7.81 -19.95 8.56
CA GLY A 147 8.25 -21.30 8.85
C GLY A 147 9.42 -21.32 9.84
N TRP A 148 9.35 -22.21 10.82
CA TRP A 148 10.35 -22.43 11.85
C TRP A 148 10.84 -23.87 11.82
N ASP A 149 12.13 -24.05 11.69
CA ASP A 149 12.75 -25.35 11.92
C ASP A 149 12.74 -25.70 13.42
N ILE A 150 12.40 -26.95 13.75
CA ILE A 150 12.49 -27.53 15.07
C ILE A 150 13.55 -28.63 15.01
N PRO A 151 14.81 -28.34 15.34
CA PRO A 151 15.94 -29.18 15.03
C PRO A 151 15.79 -30.63 15.61
N GLY A 152 15.91 -31.60 14.68
CA GLY A 152 15.83 -33.03 15.01
C GLY A 152 14.42 -33.55 15.32
N ILE A 153 13.38 -32.73 15.12
CA ILE A 153 11.97 -33.08 15.40
C ILE A 153 11.08 -32.85 14.19
N GLY A 154 11.15 -31.66 13.57
CA GLY A 154 10.27 -31.31 12.47
C GLY A 154 10.24 -29.82 12.17
N ALA A 155 9.09 -29.31 11.74
CA ALA A 155 8.93 -27.91 11.40
C ALA A 155 7.53 -27.39 11.78
N TYR A 156 7.45 -26.09 12.00
CA TYR A 156 6.21 -25.38 12.27
C TYR A 156 6.01 -24.29 11.24
N PHE A 157 4.81 -24.18 10.66
CA PHE A 157 4.42 -23.13 9.73
C PHE A 157 3.15 -22.47 10.21
N GLU A 158 3.06 -21.16 10.05
CA GLU A 158 1.90 -20.38 10.44
C GLU A 158 1.63 -19.31 9.39
N ALA A 159 0.36 -19.15 9.01
CA ALA A 159 -0.07 -18.15 8.06
C ALA A 159 -0.80 -17.00 8.77
N PHE A 160 -0.48 -15.77 8.37
CA PHE A 160 -1.10 -14.55 8.88
C PHE A 160 -1.68 -13.76 7.72
N SER A 161 -2.98 -13.44 7.78
CA SER A 161 -3.61 -12.57 6.79
C SER A 161 -3.11 -11.13 6.91
N LEU A 162 -2.84 -10.50 5.77
CA LEU A 162 -2.48 -9.09 5.66
C LEU A 162 -3.69 -8.20 5.30
N ASP A 163 -4.88 -8.78 5.15
CA ASP A 163 -6.08 -8.05 4.72
C ASP A 163 -6.57 -7.01 5.73
N GLU A 164 -6.31 -7.22 7.02
CA GLU A 164 -6.59 -6.18 8.02
C GLU A 164 -5.77 -4.90 7.78
N ALA A 165 -4.57 -5.04 7.20
CA ALA A 165 -3.79 -3.89 6.78
C ALA A 165 -4.48 -3.12 5.65
N ASP A 166 -5.15 -3.80 4.72
CA ASP A 166 -5.86 -3.17 3.61
C ASP A 166 -7.07 -2.34 4.08
N SER A 167 -7.79 -2.75 5.10
CA SER A 167 -8.90 -1.97 5.67
C SER A 167 -8.42 -0.66 6.30
N THR A 168 -7.31 -0.71 7.03
CA THR A 168 -6.66 0.48 7.60
C THR A 168 -6.15 1.41 6.50
N LEU A 169 -5.52 0.86 5.45
CA LEU A 169 -5.02 1.61 4.31
C LEU A 169 -6.15 2.26 3.50
N SER A 170 -7.34 1.66 3.41
CA SER A 170 -8.49 2.25 2.75
C SER A 170 -8.97 3.52 3.45
N SER A 171 -8.97 3.55 4.78
CA SER A 171 -9.31 4.72 5.59
C SER A 171 -8.27 5.83 5.42
N VAL A 172 -6.99 5.50 5.40
CA VAL A 172 -5.90 6.45 5.11
C VAL A 172 -6.05 7.03 3.71
N ARG A 173 -6.34 6.20 2.70
CA ARG A 173 -6.56 6.64 1.32
C ARG A 173 -7.71 7.64 1.22
N LEU A 174 -8.84 7.37 1.88
CA LEU A 174 -9.98 8.28 1.89
C LEU A 174 -9.62 9.62 2.54
N SER A 175 -8.93 9.60 3.68
CA SER A 175 -8.47 10.81 4.37
C SER A 175 -7.55 11.66 3.51
N LEU A 176 -6.62 11.03 2.78
CA LEU A 176 -5.70 11.72 1.87
C LEU A 176 -6.43 12.34 0.67
N ILE A 177 -7.44 11.64 0.10
CA ILE A 177 -8.27 12.19 -0.98
C ILE A 177 -9.04 13.43 -0.49
N LEU A 178 -9.66 13.34 0.70
CA LEU A 178 -10.37 14.48 1.30
C LEU A 178 -9.42 15.66 1.54
N ALA A 179 -8.25 15.42 2.09
CA ALA A 179 -7.24 16.45 2.31
C ALA A 179 -6.80 17.10 0.98
N ALA A 180 -6.58 16.31 -0.07
CA ALA A 180 -6.22 16.81 -1.39
C ALA A 180 -7.32 17.68 -2.01
N VAL A 181 -8.58 17.28 -1.87
CA VAL A 181 -9.74 18.06 -2.35
C VAL A 181 -9.85 19.41 -1.61
N ILE A 182 -9.73 19.38 -0.27
CA ILE A 182 -9.77 20.60 0.55
C ILE A 182 -8.60 21.53 0.19
N THR A 183 -7.39 21.01 0.11
CA THR A 183 -6.19 21.80 -0.22
C THR A 183 -6.30 22.42 -1.61
N THR A 184 -6.76 21.65 -2.60
CA THR A 184 -7.00 22.16 -3.96
C THR A 184 -8.08 23.24 -3.98
N GLY A 185 -9.19 23.05 -3.23
CA GLY A 185 -10.23 24.04 -3.07
C GLY A 185 -9.73 25.37 -2.47
N LEU A 186 -8.92 25.28 -1.41
CA LEU A 186 -8.27 26.44 -0.80
C LEU A 186 -7.31 27.14 -1.79
N GLY A 187 -6.54 26.38 -2.57
CA GLY A 187 -5.67 26.90 -3.63
C GLY A 187 -6.45 27.70 -4.67
N ILE A 188 -7.63 27.20 -5.10
CA ILE A 188 -8.52 27.90 -6.04
C ILE A 188 -9.04 29.21 -5.40
N LEU A 189 -9.50 29.16 -4.15
CA LEU A 189 -10.01 30.34 -3.44
C LEU A 189 -8.93 31.41 -3.29
N LEU A 190 -7.74 31.03 -2.87
CA LEU A 190 -6.59 31.95 -2.75
C LEU A 190 -6.19 32.52 -4.11
N GLY A 191 -6.17 31.69 -5.15
CA GLY A 191 -5.92 32.14 -6.53
C GLY A 191 -6.96 33.16 -7.02
N MET A 192 -8.25 32.93 -6.73
CA MET A 192 -9.31 33.88 -7.04
C MET A 192 -9.16 35.20 -6.27
N PHE A 193 -8.86 35.14 -4.99
CA PHE A 193 -8.65 36.33 -4.16
C PHE A 193 -7.46 37.15 -4.64
N SER A 194 -6.32 36.49 -4.88
CA SER A 194 -5.12 37.12 -5.41
C SER A 194 -5.35 37.77 -6.78
N ALA A 195 -6.03 37.05 -7.68
CA ALA A 195 -6.37 37.58 -9.02
C ALA A 195 -7.28 38.80 -8.95
N ARG A 196 -8.21 38.86 -7.97
CA ARG A 196 -9.09 40.06 -7.80
C ARG A 196 -8.32 41.24 -7.25
N ARG A 197 -7.36 41.02 -6.33
CA ARG A 197 -6.63 42.11 -5.68
C ARG A 197 -5.54 42.72 -6.58
N VAL A 198 -4.90 41.91 -7.42
CA VAL A 198 -3.80 42.35 -8.30
C VAL A 198 -4.29 43.00 -9.57
N VAL A 199 -5.41 42.54 -10.16
CA VAL A 199 -5.89 43.02 -11.48
C VAL A 199 -6.75 44.29 -11.38
N ARG A 200 -7.39 44.59 -10.24
CA ARG A 200 -8.20 45.82 -10.08
C ARG A 200 -7.42 47.13 -10.21
N PRO A 201 -6.24 47.33 -9.62
CA PRO A 201 -5.57 48.64 -9.68
C PRO A 201 -4.93 48.95 -11.05
N VAL A 202 -4.64 47.94 -11.88
CA VAL A 202 -3.98 48.16 -13.18
C VAL A 202 -4.93 48.73 -14.24
N GLY A 203 -6.24 48.42 -14.17
CA GLY A 203 -7.24 48.94 -15.08
C GLY A 203 -7.52 50.45 -14.92
N THR A 204 -7.43 50.97 -13.70
CA THR A 204 -7.64 52.40 -13.41
C THR A 204 -6.46 53.27 -13.83
N ALA A 205 -5.22 52.73 -13.73
CA ALA A 205 -4.03 53.47 -14.17
C ALA A 205 -3.94 53.61 -15.69
N ALA A 206 -4.39 52.59 -16.45
CA ALA A 206 -4.42 52.66 -17.93
C ALA A 206 -5.46 53.65 -18.47
N GLN A 207 -6.59 53.81 -17.78
CA GLN A 207 -7.62 54.79 -18.17
C GLN A 207 -7.20 56.25 -17.88
N ALA A 208 -6.43 56.48 -16.81
CA ALA A 208 -5.90 57.81 -16.51
C ALA A 208 -4.81 58.27 -17.50
N ALA A 209 -4.05 57.33 -18.08
CA ALA A 209 -3.01 57.64 -19.06
C ALA A 209 -3.55 57.91 -20.49
N SER A 210 -4.80 57.54 -20.77
CA SER A 210 -5.43 57.78 -22.08
C SER A 210 -6.29 59.07 -22.12
N ALA A 211 -6.34 59.84 -21.01
CA ALA A 211 -7.08 61.09 -20.87
C ALA A 211 -6.19 62.34 -20.93
N ILE A 212 -4.89 62.17 -21.24
CA ILE A 212 -3.93 63.23 -21.54
C ILE A 212 -3.59 63.17 -23.04
#